data_0904d29b61116b4104cf6e286de0df98
#
_entry.id   0904d29b61116b4104cf6e286de0df98
#
_cell.length_a   1.000
_cell.length_b   1.000
_cell.length_c   1.000
_cell.angle_alpha   90.00
_cell.angle_beta   90.00
_cell.angle_gamma   90.00
#
_symmetry.space_group_name_H-M   'P 1'
#
loop_
_entity.id
_entity.type
_entity.pdbx_description
1 polymer ?
#
loop_
_entity_poly.entity_id
_entity_poly.type
_entity_poly.pdbx_seq_one_letter_code
_entity_poly.pdbx_strand_id
1 'polypeptide(L)'
;METGLAGKGVVVTGASGGIGAACARAFAAEAARVVVHYHRGEERARALATELGGAPIVPADLTREEDVERLFAEAREAVGAVDVCAAVAGVWPSADVPVWELSLARWEETLRANLTATFLTARAFLREVARTGHGSLVLVGSTAGLVGEAGHADYAAAKAALQGGLLLSLKNEIVRIAPRGRVNAVAPGWTESPMTRGHVDPEAVRRVSRTMALRKVAQPADVAAQVVVLASDVLSGHVTGQLVTVAGGMEGRVVHDDD
;
A
#
# COMPACT_ATOMS: atom_id res chain seq x y z
N MET A 1 16.48 -4.48 16.32
CA MET A 1 15.77 -5.79 16.28
C MET A 1 16.05 -6.34 14.90
N GLU A 2 16.45 -7.57 14.78
CA GLU A 2 16.71 -8.17 13.47
C GLU A 2 15.38 -8.51 12.79
N THR A 3 15.22 -8.07 11.55
CA THR A 3 13.96 -8.28 10.79
C THR A 3 14.01 -9.49 9.88
N GLY A 4 15.20 -10.02 9.58
CA GLY A 4 15.40 -11.10 8.61
C GLY A 4 15.15 -10.68 7.15
N LEU A 5 15.10 -9.40 6.87
CA LEU A 5 14.87 -8.85 5.52
C LEU A 5 16.15 -8.61 4.72
N ALA A 6 17.32 -8.70 5.37
CA ALA A 6 18.60 -8.53 4.70
C ALA A 6 18.75 -9.50 3.51
N GLY A 7 19.08 -8.96 2.32
CA GLY A 7 19.20 -9.71 1.09
C GLY A 7 17.90 -10.21 0.45
N LYS A 8 16.74 -9.97 1.05
CA LYS A 8 15.43 -10.31 0.46
C LYS A 8 15.08 -9.41 -0.71
N GLY A 9 14.51 -9.98 -1.77
CA GLY A 9 13.98 -9.22 -2.89
C GLY A 9 12.60 -8.66 -2.57
N VAL A 10 12.45 -7.35 -2.70
CA VAL A 10 11.23 -6.62 -2.34
C VAL A 10 10.74 -5.77 -3.50
N VAL A 11 9.49 -5.97 -3.92
CA VAL A 11 8.81 -5.07 -4.85
C VAL A 11 7.94 -4.09 -4.06
N VAL A 12 8.16 -2.79 -4.26
CA VAL A 12 7.31 -1.74 -3.69
C VAL A 12 6.55 -1.06 -4.82
N THR A 13 5.24 -1.32 -4.91
CA THR A 13 4.42 -0.65 -5.92
C THR A 13 4.09 0.78 -5.49
N GLY A 14 4.03 1.71 -6.47
CA GLY A 14 3.78 3.12 -6.17
C GLY A 14 4.92 3.80 -5.38
N ALA A 15 6.15 3.32 -5.51
CA ALA A 15 7.30 3.81 -4.77
C ALA A 15 7.67 5.28 -5.09
N SER A 16 7.18 5.84 -6.20
CA SER A 16 7.30 7.29 -6.48
C SER A 16 6.33 8.17 -5.65
N GLY A 17 5.41 7.57 -4.88
CA GLY A 17 4.49 8.25 -3.96
C GLY A 17 5.07 8.38 -2.55
N GLY A 18 4.37 9.13 -1.67
CA GLY A 18 4.86 9.41 -0.30
C GLY A 18 5.05 8.15 0.54
N ILE A 19 4.00 7.35 0.72
CA ILE A 19 4.05 6.11 1.51
C ILE A 19 4.95 5.08 0.83
N GLY A 20 4.85 4.93 -0.50
CA GLY A 20 5.68 3.98 -1.24
C GLY A 20 7.18 4.28 -1.14
N ALA A 21 7.56 5.55 -1.25
CA ALA A 21 8.95 5.96 -1.08
C ALA A 21 9.46 5.70 0.35
N ALA A 22 8.62 5.96 1.37
CA ALA A 22 8.96 5.64 2.75
C ALA A 22 9.12 4.13 2.96
N CYS A 23 8.26 3.29 2.37
CA CYS A 23 8.40 1.84 2.40
C CYS A 23 9.72 1.38 1.74
N ALA A 24 10.03 1.92 0.56
CA ALA A 24 11.25 1.58 -0.15
C ALA A 24 12.51 1.91 0.68
N ARG A 25 12.54 3.09 1.30
CA ARG A 25 13.62 3.48 2.24
C ARG A 25 13.70 2.55 3.45
N ALA A 26 12.57 2.24 4.04
CA ALA A 26 12.52 1.37 5.22
C ALA A 26 13.03 -0.04 4.91
N PHE A 27 12.63 -0.63 3.78
CA PHE A 27 13.17 -1.93 3.34
C PHE A 27 14.67 -1.87 3.01
N ALA A 28 15.13 -0.80 2.34
CA ALA A 28 16.55 -0.62 2.05
C ALA A 28 17.39 -0.46 3.34
N ALA A 29 16.86 0.21 4.36
CA ALA A 29 17.50 0.33 5.67
C ALA A 29 17.67 -1.03 6.37
N GLU A 30 16.81 -2.01 6.07
CA GLU A 30 16.92 -3.41 6.50
C GLU A 30 17.82 -4.25 5.57
N ALA A 31 18.59 -3.61 4.70
CA ALA A 31 19.46 -4.24 3.70
C ALA A 31 18.71 -5.18 2.70
N ALA A 32 17.43 -4.94 2.44
CA ALA A 32 16.68 -5.63 1.41
C ALA A 32 17.04 -5.08 0.01
N ARG A 33 16.92 -5.92 -1.02
CA ARG A 33 17.07 -5.54 -2.43
C ARG A 33 15.74 -5.04 -2.96
N VAL A 34 15.58 -3.72 -3.05
CA VAL A 34 14.30 -3.08 -3.37
C VAL A 34 14.18 -2.79 -4.85
N VAL A 35 13.04 -3.16 -5.44
CA VAL A 35 12.61 -2.72 -6.77
C VAL A 35 11.60 -1.59 -6.61
N VAL A 36 11.91 -0.44 -7.23
CA VAL A 36 11.12 0.79 -7.20
C VAL A 36 10.18 0.80 -8.40
N HIS A 37 8.89 0.51 -8.17
CA HIS A 37 7.89 0.64 -9.24
C HIS A 37 7.27 2.03 -9.26
N TYR A 38 7.04 2.55 -10.47
CA TYR A 38 6.29 3.78 -10.72
C TYR A 38 5.38 3.67 -11.96
N HIS A 39 4.37 4.55 -12.07
CA HIS A 39 3.56 4.70 -13.28
C HIS A 39 3.83 6.05 -13.97
N ARG A 40 3.63 7.17 -13.27
CA ARG A 40 3.77 8.54 -13.84
C ARG A 40 4.84 9.39 -13.17
N GLY A 41 5.48 8.90 -12.14
CA GLY A 41 6.43 9.68 -11.33
C GLY A 41 7.87 9.29 -11.58
N GLU A 42 8.33 9.22 -12.83
CA GLU A 42 9.67 8.75 -13.20
C GLU A 42 10.80 9.53 -12.52
N GLU A 43 10.75 10.84 -12.52
CA GLU A 43 11.77 11.68 -11.90
C GLU A 43 11.91 11.36 -10.40
N ARG A 44 10.78 11.23 -9.68
CA ARG A 44 10.79 10.86 -8.26
C ARG A 44 11.28 9.44 -8.04
N ALA A 45 10.93 8.51 -8.93
CA ALA A 45 11.42 7.13 -8.87
C ALA A 45 12.93 7.06 -9.08
N ARG A 46 13.48 7.81 -10.06
CA ARG A 46 14.94 7.90 -10.32
C ARG A 46 15.69 8.53 -9.14
N ALA A 47 15.15 9.61 -8.57
CA ALA A 47 15.75 10.25 -7.39
C ALA A 47 15.80 9.27 -6.20
N LEU A 48 14.70 8.57 -5.94
CA LEU A 48 14.63 7.54 -4.90
C LEU A 48 15.61 6.39 -5.18
N ALA A 49 15.66 5.89 -6.40
CA ALA A 49 16.57 4.81 -6.78
C ALA A 49 18.04 5.20 -6.56
N THR A 50 18.42 6.44 -6.90
CA THR A 50 19.77 6.98 -6.63
C THR A 50 20.05 7.04 -5.12
N GLU A 51 19.09 7.53 -4.33
CA GLU A 51 19.19 7.57 -2.86
C GLU A 51 19.40 6.17 -2.27
N LEU A 52 18.75 5.15 -2.86
CA LEU A 52 18.86 3.75 -2.45
C LEU A 52 20.06 3.00 -3.06
N GLY A 53 21.09 3.72 -3.52
CA GLY A 53 22.32 3.11 -4.02
C GLY A 53 22.20 2.47 -5.42
N GLY A 54 21.28 2.95 -6.25
CA GLY A 54 21.06 2.43 -7.60
C GLY A 54 20.03 1.31 -7.67
N ALA A 55 19.00 1.38 -6.82
CA ALA A 55 17.90 0.41 -6.85
C ALA A 55 17.25 0.31 -8.25
N PRO A 56 16.88 -0.89 -8.72
CA PRO A 56 16.16 -1.07 -9.98
C PRO A 56 14.85 -0.29 -9.99
N ILE A 57 14.56 0.37 -11.12
CA ILE A 57 13.28 1.06 -11.35
C ILE A 57 12.53 0.38 -12.48
N VAL A 58 11.23 0.13 -12.29
CA VAL A 58 10.39 -0.50 -13.31
C VAL A 58 9.10 0.31 -13.49
N PRO A 59 8.84 0.84 -14.70
CA PRO A 59 7.57 1.46 -15.03
C PRO A 59 6.50 0.42 -15.30
N ALA A 60 5.28 0.61 -14.76
CA ALA A 60 4.12 -0.20 -15.13
C ALA A 60 2.81 0.53 -14.87
N ASP A 61 1.82 0.31 -15.70
CA ASP A 61 0.42 0.59 -15.40
C ASP A 61 -0.19 -0.64 -14.74
N LEU A 62 -0.39 -0.60 -13.43
CA LEU A 62 -0.90 -1.75 -12.68
C LEU A 62 -2.34 -2.13 -13.00
N THR A 63 -3.04 -1.31 -13.82
CA THR A 63 -4.37 -1.65 -14.34
C THR A 63 -4.31 -2.53 -15.59
N ARG A 64 -3.11 -2.79 -16.11
CA ARG A 64 -2.84 -3.60 -17.30
C ARG A 64 -2.10 -4.88 -16.92
N GLU A 65 -2.68 -6.01 -17.26
CA GLU A 65 -2.12 -7.32 -16.90
C GLU A 65 -0.69 -7.52 -17.43
N GLU A 66 -0.45 -7.17 -18.70
CA GLU A 66 0.85 -7.34 -19.35
C GLU A 66 1.95 -6.51 -18.67
N ASP A 67 1.61 -5.30 -18.22
CA ASP A 67 2.56 -4.44 -17.52
C ASP A 67 2.91 -4.99 -16.13
N VAL A 68 1.93 -5.56 -15.43
CA VAL A 68 2.17 -6.18 -14.13
C VAL A 68 3.02 -7.45 -14.27
N GLU A 69 2.76 -8.28 -15.26
CA GLU A 69 3.57 -9.48 -15.54
C GLU A 69 5.02 -9.12 -15.87
N ARG A 70 5.21 -8.10 -16.72
CA ARG A 70 6.53 -7.54 -17.04
C ARG A 70 7.23 -6.99 -15.78
N LEU A 71 6.53 -6.24 -14.92
CA LEU A 71 7.10 -5.73 -13.67
C LEU A 71 7.70 -6.84 -12.82
N PHE A 72 6.99 -7.94 -12.60
CA PHE A 72 7.50 -9.04 -11.77
C PHE A 72 8.60 -9.85 -12.47
N ALA A 73 8.57 -9.96 -13.80
CA ALA A 73 9.66 -10.57 -14.56
C ALA A 73 10.96 -9.77 -14.43
N GLU A 74 10.92 -8.45 -14.70
CA GLU A 74 12.07 -7.54 -14.55
C GLU A 74 12.54 -7.46 -13.09
N ALA A 75 11.61 -7.44 -12.12
CA ALA A 75 11.98 -7.48 -10.71
C ALA A 75 12.77 -8.74 -10.37
N ARG A 76 12.31 -9.92 -10.82
CA ARG A 76 13.02 -11.17 -10.61
C ARG A 76 14.41 -11.18 -11.24
N GLU A 77 14.56 -10.63 -12.44
CA GLU A 77 15.86 -10.50 -13.09
C GLU A 77 16.83 -9.60 -12.29
N ALA A 78 16.30 -8.51 -11.74
CA ALA A 78 17.10 -7.52 -11.02
C ALA A 78 17.50 -7.96 -9.60
N VAL A 79 16.58 -8.63 -8.86
CA VAL A 79 16.82 -8.95 -7.44
C VAL A 79 16.80 -10.46 -7.15
N GLY A 80 16.68 -11.32 -8.16
CA GLY A 80 16.53 -12.75 -8.00
C GLY A 80 15.11 -13.10 -7.53
N ALA A 81 14.96 -13.81 -6.43
CA ALA A 81 13.64 -14.11 -5.88
C ALA A 81 12.95 -12.83 -5.37
N VAL A 82 11.66 -12.70 -5.65
CA VAL A 82 10.80 -11.67 -5.04
C VAL A 82 10.14 -12.27 -3.81
N ASP A 83 10.74 -12.01 -2.64
CA ASP A 83 10.29 -12.57 -1.35
C ASP A 83 9.13 -11.76 -0.74
N VAL A 84 9.10 -10.45 -1.01
CA VAL A 84 8.11 -9.53 -0.44
C VAL A 84 7.51 -8.65 -1.53
N CYS A 85 6.20 -8.44 -1.45
CA CYS A 85 5.52 -7.40 -2.21
C CYS A 85 4.78 -6.46 -1.25
N ALA A 86 5.17 -5.18 -1.28
CA ALA A 86 4.41 -4.10 -0.66
C ALA A 86 3.52 -3.44 -1.73
N ALA A 87 2.23 -3.80 -1.73
CA ALA A 87 1.24 -3.29 -2.67
C ALA A 87 0.69 -1.95 -2.18
N VAL A 88 1.48 -0.88 -2.41
CA VAL A 88 1.20 0.47 -1.89
C VAL A 88 0.46 1.35 -2.90
N ALA A 89 0.59 1.04 -4.19
CA ALA A 89 0.00 1.84 -5.26
C ALA A 89 -1.52 2.02 -5.08
N GLY A 90 -1.98 3.24 -5.28
CA GLY A 90 -3.38 3.61 -5.23
C GLY A 90 -3.56 5.09 -5.52
N VAL A 91 -4.79 5.48 -5.80
CA VAL A 91 -5.18 6.86 -6.11
C VAL A 91 -6.35 7.25 -5.21
N TRP A 92 -6.24 8.38 -4.56
CA TRP A 92 -7.35 9.03 -3.88
C TRP A 92 -7.83 10.18 -4.78
N PRO A 93 -9.10 10.15 -5.24
CA PRO A 93 -9.65 11.24 -6.05
C PRO A 93 -9.76 12.51 -5.21
N SER A 94 -9.22 13.63 -5.69
CA SER A 94 -9.19 14.89 -4.92
C SER A 94 -10.53 15.61 -4.83
N ALA A 95 -11.47 15.34 -5.76
CA ALA A 95 -12.77 15.96 -5.79
C ALA A 95 -13.73 15.25 -4.83
N ASP A 96 -14.26 15.98 -3.86
CA ASP A 96 -15.41 15.56 -3.04
C ASP A 96 -16.65 15.54 -3.93
N VAL A 97 -17.26 14.37 -4.14
CA VAL A 97 -18.48 14.19 -4.94
C VAL A 97 -19.43 13.26 -4.19
N PRO A 98 -20.60 13.74 -3.78
CA PRO A 98 -21.56 12.90 -3.10
C PRO A 98 -22.06 11.77 -4.01
N VAL A 99 -22.42 10.62 -3.42
CA VAL A 99 -22.71 9.40 -4.18
C VAL A 99 -23.84 9.55 -5.21
N TRP A 100 -24.80 10.44 -4.96
CA TRP A 100 -25.92 10.69 -5.90
C TRP A 100 -25.53 11.54 -7.12
N GLU A 101 -24.33 12.13 -7.12
CA GLU A 101 -23.74 12.88 -8.25
C GLU A 101 -22.53 12.13 -8.85
N LEU A 102 -22.09 11.04 -8.21
CA LEU A 102 -20.92 10.28 -8.63
C LEU A 102 -21.19 9.59 -9.97
N SER A 103 -20.41 9.94 -11.00
CA SER A 103 -20.55 9.30 -12.30
C SER A 103 -20.06 7.84 -12.28
N LEU A 104 -20.69 6.99 -13.11
CA LEU A 104 -20.24 5.60 -13.27
C LEU A 104 -18.78 5.53 -13.76
N ALA A 105 -18.39 6.43 -14.66
CA ALA A 105 -17.03 6.47 -15.18
C ALA A 105 -15.98 6.70 -14.07
N ARG A 106 -16.22 7.67 -13.16
CA ARG A 106 -15.33 7.90 -12.01
C ARG A 106 -15.32 6.70 -11.05
N TRP A 107 -16.49 6.10 -10.78
CA TRP A 107 -16.60 4.89 -9.98
C TRP A 107 -15.71 3.77 -10.53
N GLU A 108 -15.85 3.45 -11.82
CA GLU A 108 -15.09 2.40 -12.50
C GLU A 108 -13.58 2.70 -12.53
N GLU A 109 -13.20 3.95 -12.82
CA GLU A 109 -11.81 4.39 -12.81
C GLU A 109 -11.18 4.21 -11.41
N THR A 110 -11.87 4.61 -10.36
CA THR A 110 -11.39 4.49 -8.98
C THR A 110 -11.24 3.04 -8.55
N LEU A 111 -12.24 2.18 -8.86
CA LEU A 111 -12.14 0.74 -8.60
C LEU A 111 -10.99 0.11 -9.38
N ARG A 112 -10.82 0.49 -10.64
CA ARG A 112 -9.74 0.00 -11.49
C ARG A 112 -8.37 0.36 -10.94
N ALA A 113 -8.18 1.64 -10.57
CA ALA A 113 -6.90 2.15 -10.07
C ALA A 113 -6.51 1.62 -8.67
N ASN A 114 -7.48 1.24 -7.84
CA ASN A 114 -7.23 0.80 -6.46
C ASN A 114 -7.43 -0.72 -6.27
N LEU A 115 -8.57 -1.26 -6.68
CA LEU A 115 -8.91 -2.66 -6.43
C LEU A 115 -8.34 -3.59 -7.50
N THR A 116 -8.63 -3.32 -8.80
CA THR A 116 -8.15 -4.17 -9.89
C THR A 116 -6.62 -4.16 -9.98
N ALA A 117 -5.99 -2.99 -9.85
CA ALA A 117 -4.53 -2.88 -9.83
C ALA A 117 -3.89 -3.68 -8.69
N THR A 118 -4.50 -3.65 -7.50
CA THR A 118 -4.01 -4.45 -6.35
C THR A 118 -4.24 -5.95 -6.58
N PHE A 119 -5.38 -6.34 -7.15
CA PHE A 119 -5.64 -7.74 -7.52
C PHE A 119 -4.61 -8.25 -8.51
N LEU A 120 -4.32 -7.52 -9.60
CA LEU A 120 -3.32 -7.91 -10.59
C LEU A 120 -1.92 -8.02 -9.98
N THR A 121 -1.55 -7.07 -9.13
CA THR A 121 -0.29 -7.09 -8.36
C THR A 121 -0.19 -8.32 -7.46
N ALA A 122 -1.23 -8.60 -6.67
CA ALA A 122 -1.29 -9.75 -5.78
C ALA A 122 -1.19 -11.06 -6.57
N ARG A 123 -1.94 -11.19 -7.67
CA ARG A 123 -1.92 -12.38 -8.54
C ARG A 123 -0.53 -12.64 -9.11
N ALA A 124 0.14 -11.62 -9.64
CA ALA A 124 1.48 -11.77 -10.19
C ALA A 124 2.50 -12.14 -9.10
N PHE A 125 2.41 -11.51 -7.92
CA PHE A 125 3.24 -11.88 -6.78
C PHE A 125 3.01 -13.33 -6.33
N LEU A 126 1.75 -13.80 -6.24
CA LEU A 126 1.46 -15.19 -5.88
C LEU A 126 2.02 -16.20 -6.90
N ARG A 127 2.11 -15.81 -8.18
CA ARG A 127 2.81 -16.64 -9.19
C ARG A 127 4.31 -16.74 -8.88
N GLU A 128 4.96 -15.69 -8.41
CA GLU A 128 6.35 -15.77 -7.93
C GLU A 128 6.46 -16.63 -6.66
N VAL A 129 5.54 -16.47 -5.70
CA VAL A 129 5.46 -17.31 -4.49
C VAL A 129 5.31 -18.80 -4.84
N ALA A 130 4.50 -19.15 -5.84
CA ALA A 130 4.34 -20.52 -6.31
C ALA A 130 5.64 -21.14 -6.86
N ARG A 131 6.57 -20.29 -7.34
CA ARG A 131 7.89 -20.73 -7.85
C ARG A 131 8.91 -20.97 -6.74
N THR A 132 8.81 -20.17 -5.67
CA THR A 132 9.80 -20.13 -4.58
C THR A 132 9.36 -20.89 -3.33
N GLY A 133 8.06 -21.13 -3.16
CA GLY A 133 7.47 -21.72 -1.95
C GLY A 133 7.51 -20.79 -0.74
N HIS A 134 7.77 -19.50 -0.95
CA HIS A 134 7.93 -18.50 0.11
C HIS A 134 7.44 -17.13 -0.35
N GLY A 135 6.83 -16.34 0.57
CA GLY A 135 6.50 -14.94 0.28
C GLY A 135 5.65 -14.26 1.34
N SER A 136 5.78 -12.94 1.43
CA SER A 136 4.98 -12.08 2.26
C SER A 136 4.38 -10.92 1.44
N LEU A 137 3.06 -10.83 1.40
CA LEU A 137 2.32 -9.75 0.75
C LEU A 137 1.77 -8.79 1.81
N VAL A 138 2.07 -7.50 1.66
CA VAL A 138 1.47 -6.45 2.49
C VAL A 138 0.68 -5.50 1.61
N LEU A 139 -0.64 -5.48 1.81
CA LEU A 139 -1.56 -4.60 1.12
C LEU A 139 -1.67 -3.26 1.85
N VAL A 140 -1.85 -2.16 1.10
CA VAL A 140 -2.13 -0.86 1.71
C VAL A 140 -3.56 -0.44 1.42
N GLY A 141 -4.37 -0.57 2.46
CA GLY A 141 -5.77 -0.15 2.50
C GLY A 141 -5.95 1.33 2.81
N SER A 142 -6.96 1.65 3.61
CA SER A 142 -7.26 3.00 4.13
C SER A 142 -8.30 2.91 5.25
N THR A 143 -8.28 3.86 6.19
CA THR A 143 -9.40 4.06 7.13
C THR A 143 -10.72 4.36 6.42
N ALA A 144 -10.70 4.97 5.23
CA ALA A 144 -11.90 5.15 4.41
C ALA A 144 -12.62 3.82 4.10
N GLY A 145 -11.88 2.72 3.96
CA GLY A 145 -12.46 1.39 3.79
C GLY A 145 -12.99 0.73 5.07
N LEU A 146 -12.75 1.34 6.25
CA LEU A 146 -13.26 0.86 7.54
C LEU A 146 -14.47 1.64 8.01
N VAL A 147 -14.41 2.97 7.90
CA VAL A 147 -15.40 3.88 8.50
C VAL A 147 -16.16 4.69 7.46
N GLY A 148 -15.83 4.51 6.18
CA GLY A 148 -16.36 5.33 5.09
C GLY A 148 -15.64 6.67 4.97
N GLU A 149 -15.91 7.36 3.85
CA GLU A 149 -15.44 8.72 3.59
C GLU A 149 -16.49 9.43 2.74
N ALA A 150 -17.16 10.42 3.29
CA ALA A 150 -18.15 11.21 2.55
C ALA A 150 -17.48 11.86 1.33
N GLY A 151 -18.19 11.91 0.20
CA GLY A 151 -17.65 12.42 -1.07
C GLY A 151 -16.69 11.50 -1.82
N HIS A 152 -16.34 10.34 -1.23
CA HIS A 152 -15.38 9.38 -1.77
C HIS A 152 -15.88 7.93 -1.67
N ALA A 153 -17.17 7.70 -1.94
CA ALA A 153 -17.78 6.37 -1.84
C ALA A 153 -17.12 5.33 -2.75
N ASP A 154 -16.62 5.74 -3.92
CA ASP A 154 -15.85 4.94 -4.86
C ASP A 154 -14.52 4.44 -4.24
N TYR A 155 -13.77 5.32 -3.63
CA TYR A 155 -12.50 5.01 -2.96
C TYR A 155 -12.73 4.15 -1.71
N ALA A 156 -13.70 4.53 -0.87
CA ALA A 156 -14.06 3.79 0.33
C ALA A 156 -14.46 2.34 -0.01
N ALA A 157 -15.30 2.14 -1.03
CA ALA A 157 -15.69 0.82 -1.51
C ALA A 157 -14.50 -0.01 -2.01
N ALA A 158 -13.61 0.59 -2.83
CA ALA A 158 -12.41 -0.08 -3.32
C ALA A 158 -11.50 -0.55 -2.17
N LYS A 159 -11.26 0.32 -1.18
CA LYS A 159 -10.41 0.01 -0.03
C LYS A 159 -11.05 -0.99 0.94
N ALA A 160 -12.37 -0.94 1.12
CA ALA A 160 -13.12 -1.93 1.90
C ALA A 160 -13.02 -3.33 1.27
N ALA A 161 -13.23 -3.44 -0.05
CA ALA A 161 -13.12 -4.70 -0.77
C ALA A 161 -11.70 -5.29 -0.69
N LEU A 162 -10.66 -4.45 -0.79
CA LEU A 162 -9.26 -4.84 -0.71
C LEU A 162 -8.92 -5.41 0.67
N GLN A 163 -9.21 -4.67 1.73
CA GLN A 163 -8.79 -4.99 3.09
C GLN A 163 -9.73 -5.93 3.85
N GLY A 164 -10.92 -6.14 3.32
CA GLY A 164 -11.88 -7.12 3.82
C GLY A 164 -11.82 -8.41 3.00
N GLY A 165 -12.52 -8.46 1.86
CA GLY A 165 -12.67 -9.68 1.07
C GLY A 165 -11.39 -10.19 0.45
N LEU A 166 -10.63 -9.34 -0.28
CA LEU A 166 -9.44 -9.75 -0.99
C LEU A 166 -8.34 -10.23 -0.03
N LEU A 167 -8.04 -9.48 1.02
CA LEU A 167 -7.07 -9.85 2.06
C LEU A 167 -7.36 -11.25 2.62
N LEU A 168 -8.61 -11.50 3.00
CA LEU A 168 -9.01 -12.75 3.65
C LEU A 168 -8.99 -13.94 2.70
N SER A 169 -9.29 -13.74 1.43
CA SER A 169 -9.14 -14.77 0.40
C SER A 169 -7.67 -15.11 0.17
N LEU A 170 -6.83 -14.09 -0.06
CA LEU A 170 -5.42 -14.27 -0.37
C LEU A 170 -4.64 -14.96 0.76
N LYS A 171 -4.93 -14.66 2.04
CA LYS A 171 -4.29 -15.36 3.17
C LYS A 171 -4.59 -16.86 3.21
N ASN A 172 -5.78 -17.26 2.73
CA ASN A 172 -6.16 -18.67 2.65
C ASN A 172 -5.60 -19.37 1.39
N GLU A 173 -5.33 -18.61 0.35
CA GLU A 173 -4.81 -19.14 -0.92
C GLU A 173 -3.29 -19.27 -0.91
N ILE A 174 -2.57 -18.30 -0.37
CA ILE A 174 -1.10 -18.30 -0.37
C ILE A 174 -0.52 -19.54 0.31
N VAL A 175 -1.16 -20.05 1.36
CA VAL A 175 -0.69 -21.24 2.10
C VAL A 175 -0.80 -22.54 1.30
N ARG A 176 -1.56 -22.55 0.19
CA ARG A 176 -1.64 -23.69 -0.72
C ARG A 176 -0.39 -23.84 -1.60
N ILE A 177 0.35 -22.75 -1.80
CA ILE A 177 1.56 -22.69 -2.64
C ILE A 177 2.83 -22.41 -1.81
N ALA A 178 2.67 -21.87 -0.60
CA ALA A 178 3.74 -21.58 0.34
C ALA A 178 3.23 -21.80 1.77
N PRO A 179 3.52 -22.92 2.44
CA PRO A 179 2.94 -23.23 3.76
C PRO A 179 3.19 -22.20 4.86
N ARG A 180 4.22 -21.35 4.69
CA ARG A 180 4.52 -20.21 5.58
C ARG A 180 4.28 -18.86 4.91
N GLY A 181 3.61 -18.85 3.76
CA GLY A 181 3.24 -17.62 3.07
C GLY A 181 2.25 -16.79 3.88
N ARG A 182 2.40 -15.47 3.84
CA ARG A 182 1.59 -14.54 4.64
C ARG A 182 1.04 -13.40 3.80
N VAL A 183 -0.19 -13.00 4.12
CA VAL A 183 -0.82 -11.82 3.53
C VAL A 183 -1.42 -10.99 4.66
N ASN A 184 -0.98 -9.75 4.79
CA ASN A 184 -1.50 -8.80 5.76
C ASN A 184 -1.81 -7.46 5.09
N ALA A 185 -2.45 -6.56 5.80
CA ALA A 185 -2.74 -5.23 5.32
C ALA A 185 -2.46 -4.15 6.37
N VAL A 186 -2.16 -2.95 5.89
CA VAL A 186 -2.10 -1.74 6.70
C VAL A 186 -3.19 -0.79 6.22
N ALA A 187 -3.96 -0.19 7.13
CA ALA A 187 -4.95 0.85 6.84
C ALA A 187 -4.46 2.21 7.36
N PRO A 188 -3.80 3.02 6.53
CA PRO A 188 -3.45 4.37 6.91
C PRO A 188 -4.69 5.24 7.12
N GLY A 189 -4.63 6.13 8.11
CA GLY A 189 -5.48 7.31 8.18
C GLY A 189 -4.88 8.47 7.40
N TRP A 190 -5.24 9.69 7.78
CA TRP A 190 -4.66 10.90 7.20
C TRP A 190 -3.14 10.89 7.37
N THR A 191 -2.44 10.95 6.25
CA THR A 191 -0.98 10.86 6.17
C THR A 191 -0.46 11.98 5.29
N GLU A 192 0.54 12.71 5.75
CA GLU A 192 1.21 13.74 4.96
C GLU A 192 1.92 13.10 3.75
N SER A 193 1.48 13.46 2.55
CA SER A 193 2.05 12.90 1.32
C SER A 193 1.81 13.85 0.14
N PRO A 194 2.50 13.68 -0.99
CA PRO A 194 2.17 14.42 -2.21
C PRO A 194 0.71 14.28 -2.65
N MET A 195 0.06 13.16 -2.33
CA MET A 195 -1.35 12.90 -2.66
C MET A 195 -2.30 13.76 -1.84
N THR A 196 -1.97 14.03 -0.59
CA THR A 196 -2.78 14.84 0.35
C THR A 196 -2.34 16.31 0.41
N ARG A 197 -1.25 16.66 -0.30
CA ARG A 197 -0.73 18.03 -0.33
C ARG A 197 -1.77 18.99 -0.92
N GLY A 198 -2.08 20.06 -0.20
CA GLY A 198 -3.13 21.01 -0.54
C GLY A 198 -4.49 20.73 0.09
N HIS A 199 -4.69 19.51 0.65
CA HIS A 199 -5.86 19.14 1.45
C HIS A 199 -5.55 19.01 2.94
N VAL A 200 -4.27 19.07 3.30
CA VAL A 200 -3.75 19.02 4.67
C VAL A 200 -3.20 20.39 5.04
N ASP A 201 -4.07 21.43 5.04
CA ASP A 201 -3.74 22.70 5.62
C ASP A 201 -3.87 22.66 7.16
N PRO A 202 -3.38 23.68 7.91
CA PRO A 202 -3.44 23.67 9.37
C PRO A 202 -4.85 23.57 9.96
N GLU A 203 -5.87 24.02 9.23
CA GLU A 203 -7.27 23.92 9.68
C GLU A 203 -7.82 22.53 9.46
N ALA A 204 -7.61 21.94 8.27
CA ALA A 204 -7.95 20.56 7.98
C ALA A 204 -7.25 19.59 8.94
N VAL A 205 -5.97 19.82 9.25
CA VAL A 205 -5.22 19.04 10.25
C VAL A 205 -5.88 19.14 11.63
N ARG A 206 -6.23 20.36 12.09
CA ARG A 206 -6.90 20.54 13.37
C ARG A 206 -8.25 19.81 13.41
N ARG A 207 -9.06 19.95 12.37
CA ARG A 207 -10.37 19.29 12.27
C ARG A 207 -10.24 17.77 12.30
N VAL A 208 -9.39 17.19 11.44
CA VAL A 208 -9.17 15.74 11.36
C VAL A 208 -8.57 15.21 12.66
N SER A 209 -7.63 15.92 13.27
CA SER A 209 -6.98 15.50 14.52
C SER A 209 -7.94 15.41 15.71
N ARG A 210 -9.10 16.09 15.67
CA ARG A 210 -10.15 15.96 16.71
C ARG A 210 -10.75 14.54 16.76
N THR A 211 -10.67 13.79 15.66
CA THR A 211 -11.15 12.40 15.58
C THR A 211 -10.11 11.37 16.02
N MET A 212 -8.90 11.80 16.36
CA MET A 212 -7.75 10.95 16.66
C MET A 212 -7.31 11.07 18.12
N ALA A 213 -7.07 9.95 18.79
CA ALA A 213 -6.53 9.95 20.15
C ALA A 213 -5.14 10.62 20.21
N LEU A 214 -4.28 10.40 19.21
CA LEU A 214 -2.93 10.99 19.15
C LEU A 214 -2.92 12.46 18.67
N ARG A 215 -4.03 12.99 18.18
CA ARG A 215 -4.20 14.38 17.71
C ARG A 215 -3.12 14.85 16.73
N LYS A 216 -2.63 13.98 15.90
CA LYS A 216 -1.67 14.28 14.82
C LYS A 216 -1.94 13.43 13.59
N VAL A 217 -1.70 13.99 12.40
CA VAL A 217 -1.67 13.19 11.16
C VAL A 217 -0.41 12.33 11.10
N ALA A 218 -0.51 11.19 10.44
CA ALA A 218 0.62 10.29 10.28
C ALA A 218 1.65 10.84 9.28
N GLN A 219 2.91 10.49 9.51
CA GLN A 219 3.96 10.61 8.50
C GLN A 219 4.04 9.33 7.67
N PRO A 220 4.49 9.37 6.41
CA PRO A 220 4.71 8.18 5.60
C PRO A 220 5.55 7.10 6.28
N ALA A 221 6.52 7.51 7.12
CA ALA A 221 7.36 6.61 7.89
C ALA A 221 6.59 5.80 8.95
N ASP A 222 5.53 6.37 9.54
CA ASP A 222 4.68 5.65 10.50
C ASP A 222 3.99 4.43 9.84
N VAL A 223 3.56 4.62 8.58
CA VAL A 223 2.96 3.54 7.78
C VAL A 223 4.01 2.53 7.34
N ALA A 224 5.15 3.02 6.83
CA ALA A 224 6.24 2.17 6.33
C ALA A 224 6.79 1.23 7.41
N ALA A 225 6.90 1.69 8.65
CA ALA A 225 7.34 0.87 9.78
C ALA A 225 6.43 -0.36 9.97
N GLN A 226 5.12 -0.20 9.90
CA GLN A 226 4.19 -1.32 10.02
C GLN A 226 4.24 -2.26 8.80
N VAL A 227 4.45 -1.72 7.59
CA VAL A 227 4.65 -2.55 6.38
C VAL A 227 5.87 -3.45 6.53
N VAL A 228 7.00 -2.92 7.00
CA VAL A 228 8.24 -3.69 7.25
C VAL A 228 8.02 -4.76 8.32
N VAL A 229 7.39 -4.41 9.45
CA VAL A 229 7.08 -5.37 10.52
C VAL A 229 6.23 -6.52 10.01
N LEU A 230 5.16 -6.24 9.26
CA LEU A 230 4.27 -7.27 8.70
C LEU A 230 4.95 -8.10 7.60
N ALA A 231 5.90 -7.52 6.86
CA ALA A 231 6.68 -8.23 5.84
C ALA A 231 7.68 -9.21 6.45
N SER A 232 8.21 -8.93 7.63
CA SER A 232 9.24 -9.71 8.32
C SER A 232 8.72 -11.06 8.81
N ASP A 233 9.40 -12.15 8.45
CA ASP A 233 9.10 -13.49 8.97
C ASP A 233 9.58 -13.66 10.42
N VAL A 234 10.55 -12.89 10.84
CA VAL A 234 11.06 -12.91 12.23
C VAL A 234 10.10 -12.23 13.19
N LEU A 235 9.57 -11.05 12.79
CA LEU A 235 8.69 -10.24 13.64
C LEU A 235 7.23 -10.67 13.56
N SER A 236 6.80 -11.16 12.39
CA SER A 236 5.39 -11.46 12.07
C SER A 236 5.18 -12.87 11.52
N GLY A 237 6.07 -13.82 11.80
CA GLY A 237 6.02 -15.16 11.21
C GLY A 237 4.75 -15.96 11.54
N HIS A 238 3.97 -15.56 12.56
CA HIS A 238 2.68 -16.17 12.90
C HIS A 238 1.51 -15.17 12.76
N VAL A 239 1.69 -14.13 11.95
CA VAL A 239 0.68 -13.09 11.68
C VAL A 239 0.29 -13.13 10.22
N THR A 240 -0.96 -13.50 9.92
CA THR A 240 -1.53 -13.46 8.57
C THR A 240 -3.02 -13.12 8.60
N GLY A 241 -3.53 -12.46 7.57
CA GLY A 241 -4.92 -12.03 7.49
C GLY A 241 -5.25 -10.85 8.40
N GLN A 242 -4.24 -10.16 8.94
CA GLN A 242 -4.44 -9.03 9.83
C GLN A 242 -4.47 -7.70 9.08
N LEU A 243 -5.33 -6.81 9.57
CA LEU A 243 -5.38 -5.42 9.16
C LEU A 243 -4.91 -4.55 10.32
N VAL A 244 -3.77 -3.87 10.14
CA VAL A 244 -3.22 -2.95 11.14
C VAL A 244 -3.58 -1.52 10.76
N THR A 245 -4.32 -0.84 11.62
CA THR A 245 -4.71 0.56 11.43
C THR A 245 -3.59 1.49 11.91
N VAL A 246 -3.12 2.38 11.04
CA VAL A 246 -2.12 3.42 11.34
C VAL A 246 -2.79 4.78 11.20
N ALA A 247 -3.59 5.15 12.20
CA ALA A 247 -4.49 6.32 12.12
C ALA A 247 -4.57 7.10 13.43
N GLY A 248 -3.61 6.95 14.34
CA GLY A 248 -3.57 7.73 15.58
C GLY A 248 -4.76 7.49 16.52
N GLY A 249 -5.43 6.33 16.40
CA GLY A 249 -6.63 6.01 17.18
C GLY A 249 -7.89 6.69 16.65
N MET A 250 -7.97 6.96 15.35
CA MET A 250 -9.18 7.47 14.69
C MET A 250 -10.34 6.48 14.87
N GLU A 251 -11.45 6.93 15.41
CA GLU A 251 -12.64 6.10 15.69
C GLU A 251 -13.74 6.19 14.63
N GLY A 252 -13.55 7.00 13.60
CA GLY A 252 -14.54 7.21 12.54
C GLY A 252 -15.79 7.98 12.98
N ARG A 253 -15.74 8.67 14.13
CA ARG A 253 -16.81 9.56 14.57
C ARG A 253 -16.84 10.85 13.76
N VAL A 254 -18.03 11.31 13.45
CA VAL A 254 -18.23 12.66 12.97
C VAL A 254 -18.11 13.61 14.16
N VAL A 255 -17.19 14.56 14.09
CA VAL A 255 -17.11 15.66 15.05
C VAL A 255 -17.81 16.85 14.41
N HIS A 256 -18.95 17.24 14.99
CA HIS A 256 -19.61 18.49 14.61
C HIS A 256 -18.81 19.65 15.19
N ASP A 257 -18.63 20.71 14.41
CA ASP A 257 -18.13 21.96 14.97
C ASP A 257 -19.22 22.52 15.91
N ASP A 258 -18.81 23.06 17.06
CA ASP A 258 -19.73 23.77 17.91
C ASP A 258 -20.22 25.00 17.13
N ASP A 259 -21.56 25.14 16.95
CA ASP A 259 -22.22 26.29 16.31
C ASP A 259 -21.93 27.59 17.03
#